data_af0085d2d519f057a431b41cd9cf411c
#
_entry.id   af0085d2d519f057a431b41cd9cf411c
#
_cell.length_a   1.000
_cell.length_b   1.000
_cell.length_c   1.000
_cell.angle_alpha   90.00
_cell.angle_beta   90.00
_cell.angle_gamma   90.00
#
_symmetry.space_group_name_H-M   'P 1'
#
loop_
_entity.id
_entity.type
_entity.pdbx_description
1 polymer ?
#
loop_
_entity_poly.entity_id
_entity_poly.type
_entity_poly.pdbx_seq_one_letter_code
_entity_poly.pdbx_strand_id
1 'polypeptide(L)'
;MPRPQNQRRIPDHLEERIFKPQAVPSSQLETLELTLDGLEAMRLVDFEGLYQEAAAERMGVSRATFARVLQRARQTVTEALVQGKRLNIEGGHIQRKRGKGKWPCPVHGADGRRGRGCHCAGTGHGQGKGRGGSRGSKVDRS
;
A
#
# COMPACT_ATOMS: atom_id res chain seq x y z
N MET A 1 -31.85 -13.33 -4.45
CA MET A 1 -31.06 -12.13 -4.73
C MET A 1 -29.75 -12.19 -4.03
N PRO A 2 -28.69 -12.05 -4.75
CA PRO A 2 -27.40 -12.07 -4.07
C PRO A 2 -27.30 -10.83 -3.19
N ARG A 3 -26.81 -11.04 -2.02
CA ARG A 3 -26.62 -9.96 -1.07
C ARG A 3 -25.55 -9.04 -1.59
N PRO A 4 -25.75 -7.73 -1.61
CA PRO A 4 -24.73 -6.83 -2.07
C PRO A 4 -23.50 -6.93 -1.16
N GLN A 5 -22.34 -6.96 -1.78
CA GLN A 5 -21.11 -7.05 -1.02
C GLN A 5 -20.80 -5.68 -0.44
N ASN A 6 -20.46 -5.68 0.83
CA ASN A 6 -20.08 -4.44 1.47
C ASN A 6 -18.75 -3.96 0.94
N GLN A 7 -18.66 -2.69 0.68
CA GLN A 7 -17.41 -2.08 0.25
C GLN A 7 -16.42 -2.09 1.41
N ARG A 8 -15.20 -2.45 1.10
CA ARG A 8 -14.15 -2.53 2.09
C ARG A 8 -13.35 -1.24 2.10
N ARG A 9 -13.00 -0.81 3.27
CA ARG A 9 -12.26 0.44 3.43
C ARG A 9 -10.79 0.22 3.18
N ILE A 10 -10.22 1.01 2.30
CA ILE A 10 -8.79 1.02 2.06
C ILE A 10 -8.26 2.45 2.14
N PRO A 11 -6.98 2.62 2.45
CA PRO A 11 -6.40 3.95 2.46
C PRO A 11 -6.23 4.51 1.05
N ASP A 12 -6.23 5.82 0.96
CA ASP A 12 -6.15 6.50 -0.32
C ASP A 12 -4.83 6.30 -1.04
N HIS A 13 -3.78 6.04 -0.30
CA HIS A 13 -2.45 5.87 -0.89
C HIS A 13 -2.19 4.49 -1.46
N LEU A 14 -3.14 3.57 -1.34
CA LEU A 14 -2.96 2.25 -1.88
C LEU A 14 -3.20 2.30 -3.39
N GLU A 15 -2.14 2.22 -4.12
CA GLU A 15 -2.17 2.39 -5.56
C GLU A 15 -2.13 1.08 -6.32
N GLU A 16 -2.62 1.13 -7.53
CA GLU A 16 -2.55 0.01 -8.46
C GLU A 16 -1.10 -0.22 -8.88
N ARG A 17 -0.69 -1.45 -8.96
CA ARG A 17 0.70 -1.80 -9.26
C ARG A 17 0.79 -3.10 -10.05
N ILE A 18 1.89 -3.25 -10.73
CA ILE A 18 2.18 -4.46 -11.47
C ILE A 18 3.53 -5.00 -11.04
N PHE A 19 3.56 -6.27 -10.68
CA PHE A 19 4.80 -6.98 -10.41
C PHE A 19 4.95 -8.10 -11.42
N LYS A 20 6.14 -8.28 -11.92
CA LYS A 20 6.42 -9.34 -12.87
C LYS A 20 7.86 -9.82 -12.75
N PRO A 21 8.15 -11.04 -13.16
CA PRO A 21 9.53 -11.48 -13.28
C PRO A 21 10.30 -10.60 -14.24
N GLN A 22 11.52 -10.25 -13.88
CA GLN A 22 12.26 -9.24 -14.60
C GLN A 22 12.66 -9.66 -16.01
N ALA A 23 13.05 -10.87 -16.17
CA ALA A 23 13.63 -11.33 -17.44
C ALA A 23 12.62 -11.78 -18.49
N VAL A 24 11.34 -11.75 -18.19
CA VAL A 24 10.32 -12.29 -19.10
C VAL A 24 9.44 -11.16 -19.61
N PRO A 25 9.22 -11.09 -20.92
CA PRO A 25 8.31 -10.08 -21.47
C PRO A 25 6.89 -10.29 -20.99
N SER A 26 6.18 -9.21 -20.78
CA SER A 26 4.80 -9.25 -20.26
C SER A 26 3.86 -10.08 -21.16
N SER A 27 4.14 -10.10 -22.45
CA SER A 27 3.30 -10.85 -23.38
C SER A 27 3.37 -12.36 -23.21
N GLN A 28 4.39 -12.85 -22.56
CA GLN A 28 4.57 -14.27 -22.33
C GLN A 28 4.18 -14.73 -20.94
N LEU A 29 3.69 -13.81 -20.13
CA LEU A 29 3.35 -14.12 -18.75
C LEU A 29 1.85 -14.22 -18.57
N GLU A 30 1.41 -15.23 -17.83
CA GLU A 30 0.05 -15.26 -17.35
C GLU A 30 -0.11 -14.18 -16.31
N THR A 31 -1.27 -13.57 -16.25
CA THR A 31 -1.57 -12.50 -15.31
C THR A 31 -2.54 -12.98 -14.24
N LEU A 32 -2.18 -12.76 -13.00
CA LEU A 32 -3.08 -12.96 -11.88
C LEU A 32 -3.50 -11.60 -11.34
N GLU A 33 -4.75 -11.50 -10.94
CA GLU A 33 -5.26 -10.25 -10.40
C GLU A 33 -5.36 -10.33 -8.88
N LEU A 34 -4.75 -9.37 -8.22
CA LEU A 34 -4.89 -9.19 -6.78
C LEU A 34 -5.70 -7.93 -6.57
N THR A 35 -6.80 -8.05 -5.86
CA THR A 35 -7.64 -6.89 -5.59
C THR A 35 -7.01 -5.97 -4.55
N LEU A 36 -7.36 -4.69 -4.60
CA LEU A 36 -6.83 -3.72 -3.63
C LEU A 36 -7.24 -4.05 -2.20
N ASP A 37 -8.43 -4.58 -2.00
CA ASP A 37 -8.85 -5.03 -0.68
C ASP A 37 -8.03 -6.23 -0.20
N GLY A 38 -7.65 -7.11 -1.10
CA GLY A 38 -6.74 -8.21 -0.79
C GLY A 38 -5.36 -7.70 -0.37
N LEU A 39 -4.84 -6.73 -1.10
CA LEU A 39 -3.57 -6.11 -0.75
C LEU A 39 -3.65 -5.42 0.61
N GLU A 40 -4.74 -4.71 0.89
CA GLU A 40 -4.91 -4.05 2.19
C GLU A 40 -5.00 -5.07 3.33
N ALA A 41 -5.69 -6.18 3.12
CA ALA A 41 -5.77 -7.23 4.13
C ALA A 41 -4.38 -7.78 4.47
N MET A 42 -3.57 -8.03 3.45
CA MET A 42 -2.19 -8.48 3.65
C MET A 42 -1.36 -7.41 4.33
N ARG A 43 -1.55 -6.17 3.95
CA ARG A 43 -0.82 -5.06 4.55
C ARG A 43 -1.09 -4.97 6.06
N LEU A 44 -2.34 -5.07 6.45
CA LEU A 44 -2.71 -4.94 7.86
C LEU A 44 -2.19 -6.10 8.71
N VAL A 45 -2.27 -7.30 8.20
CA VAL A 45 -1.87 -8.47 8.99
C VAL A 45 -0.40 -8.81 8.81
N ASP A 46 0.07 -8.87 7.58
CA ASP A 46 1.41 -9.38 7.30
C ASP A 46 2.48 -8.30 7.39
N PHE A 47 2.13 -7.06 7.09
CA PHE A 47 3.10 -5.97 7.15
C PHE A 47 3.01 -5.20 8.48
N GLU A 48 1.83 -4.83 8.92
CA GLU A 48 1.66 -4.12 10.18
C GLU A 48 1.56 -5.04 11.40
N GLY A 49 1.29 -6.31 11.18
CA GLY A 49 1.22 -7.28 12.27
C GLY A 49 -0.05 -7.24 13.10
N LEU A 50 -1.13 -6.74 12.57
CA LEU A 50 -2.38 -6.68 13.29
C LEU A 50 -3.05 -8.05 13.35
N TYR A 51 -3.81 -8.29 14.41
CA TYR A 51 -4.65 -9.46 14.45
C TYR A 51 -5.81 -9.30 13.49
N GLN A 52 -6.34 -10.41 13.01
CA GLN A 52 -7.41 -10.39 12.01
C GLN A 52 -8.65 -9.64 12.45
N GLU A 53 -8.96 -9.65 13.73
CA GLU A 53 -10.10 -8.92 14.26
C GLU A 53 -9.93 -7.41 14.11
N ALA A 54 -8.78 -6.91 14.50
CA ALA A 54 -8.47 -5.49 14.37
C ALA A 54 -8.39 -5.06 12.91
N ALA A 55 -7.82 -5.91 12.08
CA ALA A 55 -7.72 -5.63 10.65
C ALA A 55 -9.11 -5.60 9.99
N ALA A 56 -9.98 -6.53 10.37
CA ALA A 56 -11.35 -6.58 9.86
C ALA A 56 -12.12 -5.32 10.23
N GLU A 57 -11.94 -4.84 11.46
CA GLU A 57 -12.57 -3.60 11.87
C GLU A 57 -12.10 -2.42 11.04
N ARG A 58 -10.83 -2.33 10.78
CA ARG A 58 -10.31 -1.23 9.94
C ARG A 58 -10.86 -1.25 8.53
N MET A 59 -11.07 -2.43 7.99
CA MET A 59 -11.64 -2.57 6.65
C MET A 59 -13.17 -2.51 6.64
N GLY A 60 -13.80 -2.50 7.80
CA GLY A 60 -15.25 -2.41 7.91
C GLY A 60 -15.97 -3.69 7.47
N VAL A 61 -15.36 -4.83 7.71
CA VAL A 61 -15.94 -6.13 7.36
C VAL A 61 -15.92 -7.08 8.56
N SER A 62 -16.67 -8.18 8.47
CA SER A 62 -16.62 -9.18 9.52
C SER A 62 -15.29 -9.94 9.48
N ARG A 63 -14.92 -10.53 10.60
CA ARG A 63 -13.70 -11.34 10.66
C ARG A 63 -13.72 -12.47 9.64
N ALA A 64 -14.87 -13.12 9.45
CA ALA A 64 -15.00 -14.21 8.49
C ALA A 64 -14.77 -13.74 7.06
N THR A 65 -15.32 -12.60 6.70
CA THR A 65 -15.11 -12.01 5.39
C THR A 65 -13.64 -11.62 5.21
N PHE A 66 -13.06 -11.01 6.24
CA PHE A 66 -11.66 -10.63 6.22
C PHE A 66 -10.76 -11.85 6.00
N ALA A 67 -11.00 -12.93 6.74
CA ALA A 67 -10.22 -14.15 6.62
C ALA A 67 -10.24 -14.70 5.18
N ARG A 68 -11.39 -14.67 4.54
CA ARG A 68 -11.51 -15.13 3.15
C ARG A 68 -10.74 -14.23 2.18
N VAL A 69 -10.83 -12.93 2.36
CA VAL A 69 -10.11 -11.96 1.54
C VAL A 69 -8.61 -12.16 1.71
N LEU A 70 -8.15 -12.28 2.94
CA LEU A 70 -6.75 -12.48 3.25
C LEU A 70 -6.22 -13.78 2.66
N GLN A 71 -6.96 -14.87 2.84
CA GLN A 71 -6.55 -16.16 2.32
C GLN A 71 -6.42 -16.14 0.80
N ARG A 72 -7.40 -15.56 0.12
CA ARG A 72 -7.37 -15.47 -1.33
C ARG A 72 -6.20 -14.61 -1.78
N ALA A 73 -5.95 -13.50 -1.12
CA ALA A 73 -4.85 -12.62 -1.46
C ALA A 73 -3.50 -13.32 -1.31
N ARG A 74 -3.30 -14.01 -0.20
CA ARG A 74 -2.07 -14.77 0.04
C ARG A 74 -1.87 -15.86 -1.01
N GLN A 75 -2.93 -16.55 -1.36
CA GLN A 75 -2.86 -17.60 -2.37
C GLN A 75 -2.47 -17.03 -3.74
N THR A 76 -3.08 -15.92 -4.13
CA THR A 76 -2.77 -15.26 -5.40
C THR A 76 -1.32 -14.80 -5.46
N VAL A 77 -0.84 -14.16 -4.40
CA VAL A 77 0.56 -13.70 -4.34
C VAL A 77 1.53 -14.87 -4.37
N THR A 78 1.24 -15.92 -3.61
CA THR A 78 2.08 -17.10 -3.57
C THR A 78 2.14 -17.78 -4.93
N GLU A 79 1.01 -17.90 -5.61
CA GLU A 79 0.97 -18.47 -6.94
C GLU A 79 1.79 -17.65 -7.92
N ALA A 80 1.68 -16.33 -7.88
CA ALA A 80 2.47 -15.47 -8.73
C ALA A 80 3.97 -15.64 -8.51
N LEU A 81 4.38 -15.75 -7.24
CA LEU A 81 5.78 -15.90 -6.91
C LEU A 81 6.32 -17.29 -7.27
N VAL A 82 5.56 -18.35 -6.97
CA VAL A 82 5.99 -19.71 -7.20
C VAL A 82 6.03 -20.06 -8.69
N GLN A 83 5.04 -19.61 -9.44
CA GLN A 83 4.93 -19.93 -10.85
C GLN A 83 5.49 -18.84 -11.77
N GLY A 84 5.99 -17.76 -11.21
CA GLY A 84 6.54 -16.69 -12.00
C GLY A 84 5.54 -15.97 -12.88
N LYS A 85 4.34 -15.74 -12.37
CA LYS A 85 3.31 -15.05 -13.12
C LYS A 85 3.34 -13.55 -12.85
N ARG A 86 2.74 -12.80 -13.75
CA ARG A 86 2.58 -11.38 -13.57
C ARG A 86 1.46 -11.12 -12.57
N LEU A 87 1.71 -10.30 -11.59
CA LEU A 87 0.71 -9.93 -10.59
C LEU A 87 0.24 -8.51 -10.86
N ASN A 88 -1.04 -8.38 -11.16
CA ASN A 88 -1.65 -7.09 -11.43
C ASN A 88 -2.53 -6.71 -10.23
N ILE A 89 -2.21 -5.63 -9.56
CA ILE A 89 -2.93 -5.20 -8.37
C ILE A 89 -3.88 -4.09 -8.76
N GLU A 90 -5.15 -4.42 -8.86
CA GLU A 90 -6.17 -3.44 -9.25
C GLU A 90 -7.56 -3.91 -8.85
N GLY A 91 -8.48 -3.02 -8.78
CA GLY A 91 -9.90 -3.33 -8.61
C GLY A 91 -10.29 -3.79 -7.20
N GLY A 92 -11.44 -4.39 -7.12
CA GLY A 92 -12.01 -4.86 -5.86
C GLY A 92 -13.18 -4.00 -5.39
N HIS A 93 -13.95 -4.54 -4.44
CA HIS A 93 -15.05 -3.79 -3.83
C HIS A 93 -14.52 -2.90 -2.72
N ILE A 94 -14.06 -1.72 -3.08
CA ILE A 94 -13.36 -0.85 -2.15
C ILE A 94 -14.05 0.50 -2.00
N GLN A 95 -13.93 1.05 -0.81
CA GLN A 95 -14.29 2.41 -0.53
C GLN A 95 -13.03 3.11 -0.05
N ARG A 96 -12.58 4.08 -0.79
CA ARG A 96 -11.40 4.82 -0.37
C ARG A 96 -11.78 5.77 0.76
N LYS A 97 -11.11 5.62 1.87
CA LYS A 97 -11.26 6.58 2.92
C LYS A 97 -10.40 7.74 2.57
N ARG A 98 -11.02 8.84 2.25
CA ARG A 98 -10.30 10.08 2.20
C ARG A 98 -9.90 10.42 3.62
N GLY A 99 -8.93 9.76 4.09
CA GLY A 99 -8.46 10.04 5.41
C GLY A 99 -7.24 10.88 5.30
N LYS A 100 -7.14 11.80 6.18
CA LYS A 100 -5.91 12.52 6.36
C LYS A 100 -4.92 11.57 7.00
N GLY A 101 -4.89 10.38 6.54
CA GLY A 101 -4.05 9.40 7.16
C GLY A 101 -2.64 9.57 6.75
N LYS A 102 -1.83 9.87 7.66
CA LYS A 102 -0.46 9.85 7.40
C LYS A 102 -0.02 8.43 7.41
N TRP A 103 0.21 7.91 6.28
CA TRP A 103 0.82 6.62 6.22
C TRP A 103 2.25 6.79 6.61
N PRO A 104 2.77 6.01 7.50
CA PRO A 104 4.18 6.11 7.81
C PRO A 104 4.97 5.73 6.58
N CYS A 105 5.69 6.68 6.09
CA CYS A 105 6.54 6.43 4.96
C CYS A 105 7.62 5.42 5.33
N PRO A 106 7.81 4.38 4.56
CA PRO A 106 8.86 3.41 4.87
C PRO A 106 10.24 4.04 5.01
N VAL A 107 10.43 5.17 4.39
CA VAL A 107 11.71 5.84 4.46
C VAL A 107 11.81 6.76 5.67
N HIS A 108 10.73 7.39 6.03
CA HIS A 108 10.74 8.35 7.12
C HIS A 108 10.10 7.89 8.41
N GLY A 109 9.60 6.70 8.44
CA GLY A 109 9.00 6.16 9.68
C GLY A 109 7.70 6.83 10.05
N ALA A 110 7.26 6.54 11.20
CA ALA A 110 5.97 7.00 11.65
C ALA A 110 5.97 8.48 12.00
N ASP A 111 7.14 9.06 12.26
CA ASP A 111 7.13 10.39 12.70
C ASP A 111 6.75 11.33 11.68
N GLY A 112 6.94 11.03 10.52
CA GLY A 112 6.47 11.83 9.47
C GLY A 112 6.63 13.28 9.64
N ARG A 113 7.59 13.74 10.25
CA ARG A 113 7.61 15.07 10.47
C ARG A 113 7.66 15.90 9.31
N ARG A 114 7.68 15.46 8.19
CA ARG A 114 7.70 16.25 7.12
C ARG A 114 6.43 16.48 6.64
N GLY A 115 5.60 16.83 7.16
CA GLY A 115 4.40 17.23 6.83
C GLY A 115 3.99 17.10 5.51
N ARG A 116 3.60 17.69 4.81
CA ARG A 116 3.09 17.84 3.59
C ARG A 116 3.36 16.82 2.68
N GLY A 117 2.74 15.79 2.72
CA GLY A 117 2.79 14.94 1.63
C GLY A 117 4.11 14.37 1.32
N CYS A 118 4.46 13.29 1.83
CA CYS A 118 5.67 12.66 1.44
C CYS A 118 5.51 12.03 0.09
N HIS A 119 6.22 12.56 -0.87
CA HIS A 119 6.15 11.96 -2.15
C HIS A 119 7.28 11.01 -2.36
N CYS A 120 7.57 10.25 -1.37
CA CYS A 120 8.68 9.37 -1.51
C CYS A 120 8.54 8.37 -2.58
N ALA A 121 7.38 8.32 -3.10
CA ALA A 121 7.22 7.35 -4.05
C ALA A 121 7.59 7.82 -5.27
N GLY A 122 8.34 8.18 -5.59
CA GLY A 122 8.53 8.47 -6.76
C GLY A 122 9.43 9.20 -7.15
N THR A 123 9.38 10.20 -7.28
CA THR A 123 10.13 10.83 -8.06
C THR A 123 11.12 11.43 -7.38
N GLY A 124 11.38 11.11 -6.42
CA GLY A 124 12.45 11.58 -5.88
C GLY A 124 12.76 12.92 -6.01
N HIS A 125 12.14 13.70 -6.16
CA HIS A 125 12.48 14.92 -6.26
C HIS A 125 12.72 15.52 -5.18
N GLY A 126 13.26 15.20 -4.60
CA GLY A 126 13.62 15.64 -3.53
C GLY A 126 13.93 16.96 -3.41
N GLN A 127 14.14 17.56 -3.94
CA GLN A 127 14.42 18.71 -3.88
C GLN A 127 14.45 19.34 -2.79
N GLY A 128 14.77 18.96 -2.15
CA GLY A 128 14.87 19.43 -1.02
C GLY A 128 15.33 20.69 -0.85
N LYS A 129 15.65 21.26 -1.39
CA LYS A 129 16.00 22.38 -1.28
C LYS A 129 16.23 22.83 -0.11
N GLY A 130 16.81 22.40 0.32
CA GLY A 130 17.13 22.71 1.46
C GLY A 130 17.54 23.98 1.75
N ARG A 131 17.33 24.76 1.62
CA ARG A 131 17.67 25.84 1.82
C ARG A 131 18.06 26.22 2.92
N GLY A 132 18.10 25.99 3.29
CA GLY A 132 18.28 26.46 4.31
C GLY A 132 19.43 26.85 4.82
N GLY A 133 19.94 26.58 4.88
CA GLY A 133 20.93 26.73 5.53
C GLY A 133 21.50 27.87 5.65
N SER A 134 21.65 28.32 5.18
CA SER A 134 22.26 29.33 5.08
C SER A 134 22.38 30.06 6.15
N ARG A 135 22.06 30.38 6.75
CA ARG A 135 22.17 31.16 7.55
C ARG A 135 22.98 31.15 8.39
N GLY A 136 23.29 30.65 8.56
CA GLY A 136 23.97 30.51 9.55
C GLY A 136 25.12 31.29 9.50
N SER A 137 25.46 31.54 9.09
CA SER A 137 26.50 32.10 8.97
C SER A 137 26.70 33.20 9.58
N LYS A 138 26.73 33.67 9.90
CA LYS A 138 26.96 34.65 10.30
C LYS A 138 27.39 34.86 11.33
N VAL A 139 27.91 34.84 11.59
CA VAL A 139 28.23 35.00 12.54
C VAL A 139 29.15 35.51 12.91
N ASP A 140 29.72 35.77 12.87
CA ASP A 140 30.50 36.10 13.20
C ASP A 140 31.18 36.72 13.58
N ARG A 141 31.61 37.10 13.80
CA ARG A 141 32.25 37.59 14.03
C ARG A 141 32.81 38.04 14.70
N SER A 142 32.95 38.12 14.89
CA SER A 142 33.50 38.52 15.31
C SER A 142 34.12 38.84 15.88
#